data_6cc3e94720d505966563cfad8841b822
#
_entry.id   6cc3e94720d505966563cfad8841b822
#
_cell.length_a   1.000
_cell.length_b   1.000
_cell.length_c   1.000
_cell.angle_alpha   90.00
_cell.angle_beta   90.00
_cell.angle_gamma   90.00
#
_symmetry.space_group_name_H-M   'P 1'
#
loop_
_entity.id
_entity.type
_entity.pdbx_description
1 polymer ?
#
loop_
_entity_poly.entity_id
_entity_poly.type
_entity_poly.pdbx_seq_one_letter_code
_entity_poly.pdbx_strand_id
1 'polypeptide(L)'
;MSIPRYHTVGAIAQDLRALKALDQRLENLGVPADSLLVLSRRKDERLVGVTLPDARTRRIESGLSRMQGFELASTYLGVTAVSVLMGTVHPPTGIAVQAVMTLVVIIGLILYHRRPHLQKKLLAMGLPEKLAEEWEGALHEGFALALATVPSDLFDEIQDAFLEDSKLRSPLAVDRRPVL
;
A
#
# COMPACT_ATOMS: atom_id res chain seq x y z
N MET A 1 -3.11 -36.31 -3.58
CA MET A 1 -3.35 -35.11 -2.76
C MET A 1 -3.33 -33.91 -3.69
N SER A 2 -4.50 -33.30 -3.98
CA SER A 2 -4.54 -32.08 -4.77
C SER A 2 -4.10 -30.93 -3.87
N ILE A 3 -3.16 -30.12 -4.35
CA ILE A 3 -2.74 -28.89 -3.67
C ILE A 3 -3.97 -27.97 -3.62
N PRO A 4 -4.39 -27.50 -2.43
CA PRO A 4 -5.53 -26.60 -2.34
C PRO A 4 -5.24 -25.33 -3.16
N ARG A 5 -6.09 -25.05 -4.12
CA ARG A 5 -6.05 -23.78 -4.85
C ARG A 5 -6.66 -22.70 -3.97
N TYR A 6 -6.00 -21.56 -3.92
CA TYR A 6 -6.47 -20.40 -3.19
C TYR A 6 -6.74 -19.26 -4.15
N HIS A 7 -7.83 -18.58 -3.92
CA HIS A 7 -8.22 -17.39 -4.65
C HIS A 7 -8.14 -16.19 -3.72
N THR A 8 -7.97 -15.01 -4.29
CA THR A 8 -8.05 -13.76 -3.54
C THR A 8 -9.22 -12.96 -4.05
N VAL A 9 -10.16 -12.65 -3.17
CA VAL A 9 -11.25 -11.72 -3.44
C VAL A 9 -10.94 -10.42 -2.72
N GLY A 10 -11.12 -9.30 -3.40
CA GLY A 10 -10.82 -8.00 -2.81
C GLY A 10 -11.79 -6.93 -3.24
N ALA A 11 -11.92 -5.89 -2.43
CA ALA A 11 -12.72 -4.71 -2.74
C ALA A 11 -12.22 -3.48 -1.97
N ILE A 12 -12.67 -2.31 -2.41
CA ILE A 12 -12.49 -1.04 -1.73
C ILE A 12 -13.63 -0.89 -0.70
N ALA A 13 -13.28 -0.80 0.58
CA ALA A 13 -14.23 -0.53 1.65
C ALA A 13 -14.38 0.98 1.89
N GLN A 14 -15.61 1.47 1.84
CA GLN A 14 -15.88 2.90 1.98
C GLN A 14 -15.75 3.39 3.43
N ASP A 15 -16.03 2.53 4.40
CA ASP A 15 -15.95 2.85 5.81
C ASP A 15 -15.55 1.61 6.66
N LEU A 16 -15.22 1.87 7.93
CA LEU A 16 -14.89 0.81 8.89
C LEU A 16 -16.07 -0.10 9.23
N ARG A 17 -17.32 0.37 9.05
CA ARG A 17 -18.51 -0.44 9.31
C ARG A 17 -18.68 -1.49 8.22
N ALA A 18 -18.38 -1.12 6.97
CA ALA A 18 -18.35 -2.08 5.86
C ALA A 18 -17.30 -3.18 6.11
N LEU A 19 -16.11 -2.81 6.56
CA LEU A 19 -15.08 -3.79 6.91
C LEU A 19 -15.52 -4.74 8.02
N LYS A 20 -16.16 -4.22 9.07
CA LYS A 20 -16.65 -5.05 10.18
C LYS A 20 -17.78 -5.97 9.75
N ALA A 21 -18.69 -5.49 8.92
CA ALA A 21 -19.78 -6.31 8.38
C ALA A 21 -19.24 -7.42 7.48
N LEU A 22 -18.23 -7.10 6.65
CA LEU A 22 -17.55 -8.07 5.81
C LEU A 22 -16.83 -9.13 6.65
N ASP A 23 -16.09 -8.75 7.68
CA ASP A 23 -15.37 -9.65 8.58
C ASP A 23 -16.33 -10.64 9.25
N GLN A 24 -17.43 -10.15 9.84
CA GLN A 24 -18.48 -10.98 10.44
C GLN A 24 -19.11 -11.95 9.43
N ARG A 25 -19.27 -11.50 8.19
CA ARG A 25 -19.84 -12.34 7.13
C ARG A 25 -18.89 -13.45 6.71
N LEU A 26 -17.58 -13.13 6.60
CA LEU A 26 -16.54 -14.10 6.31
C LEU A 26 -16.40 -15.13 7.44
N GLU A 27 -16.48 -14.68 8.69
CA GLU A 27 -16.48 -15.54 9.88
C GLU A 27 -17.66 -16.53 9.89
N ASN A 28 -18.86 -16.05 9.53
CA ASN A 28 -20.06 -16.89 9.40
C ASN A 28 -19.94 -17.93 8.27
N LEU A 29 -19.15 -17.64 7.22
CA LEU A 29 -18.83 -18.57 6.14
C LEU A 29 -17.66 -19.52 6.49
N GLY A 30 -17.15 -19.44 7.71
CA GLY A 30 -16.06 -20.29 8.19
C GLY A 30 -14.67 -19.91 7.69
N VAL A 31 -14.53 -18.68 7.18
CA VAL A 31 -13.21 -18.15 6.75
C VAL A 31 -12.44 -17.70 7.98
N PRO A 32 -11.21 -18.16 8.19
CA PRO A 32 -10.40 -17.71 9.32
C PRO A 32 -10.14 -16.21 9.25
N ALA A 33 -10.24 -15.51 10.39
CA ALA A 33 -10.02 -14.06 10.47
C ALA A 33 -8.65 -13.62 9.94
N ASP A 34 -7.63 -14.46 10.06
CA ASP A 34 -6.29 -14.21 9.53
C ASP A 34 -6.19 -14.31 8.00
N SER A 35 -7.25 -14.76 7.33
CA SER A 35 -7.36 -14.77 5.86
C SER A 35 -7.76 -13.42 5.28
N LEU A 36 -8.30 -12.53 6.12
CA LEU A 36 -8.64 -11.16 5.74
C LEU A 36 -7.42 -10.25 5.95
N LEU A 37 -6.92 -9.68 4.85
CA LEU A 37 -5.89 -8.67 4.84
C LEU A 37 -6.50 -7.30 4.57
N VAL A 38 -6.37 -6.37 5.51
CA VAL A 38 -6.83 -5.00 5.35
C VAL A 38 -5.63 -4.10 5.12
N LEU A 39 -5.64 -3.42 3.97
CA LEU A 39 -4.64 -2.42 3.64
C LEU A 39 -5.23 -1.05 3.94
N SER A 40 -4.56 -0.28 4.79
CA SER A 40 -5.00 1.05 5.17
C SER A 40 -3.84 2.04 5.23
N ARG A 41 -4.16 3.34 5.26
CA ARG A 41 -3.15 4.37 5.53
C ARG A 41 -2.74 4.36 7.01
N ARG A 42 -1.56 4.88 7.26
CA ARG A 42 -1.00 5.04 8.61
C ARG A 42 -1.94 5.70 9.61
N LYS A 43 -2.76 6.66 9.16
CA LYS A 43 -3.69 7.38 10.03
C LYS A 43 -4.81 6.48 10.53
N ASP A 44 -5.24 5.53 9.70
CA ASP A 44 -6.43 4.72 9.92
C ASP A 44 -6.08 3.35 10.49
N GLU A 45 -4.79 2.97 10.49
CA GLU A 45 -4.29 1.67 10.98
C GLU A 45 -4.75 1.35 12.40
N ARG A 46 -4.68 2.35 13.31
CA ARG A 46 -5.13 2.17 14.69
C ARG A 46 -6.64 1.90 14.78
N LEU A 47 -7.42 2.61 13.98
CA LEU A 47 -8.87 2.46 13.96
C LEU A 47 -9.25 1.09 13.37
N VAL A 48 -8.57 0.67 12.31
CA VAL A 48 -8.76 -0.65 11.70
C VAL A 48 -8.38 -1.75 12.69
N GLY A 49 -7.21 -1.66 13.34
CA GLY A 49 -6.75 -2.66 14.30
C GLY A 49 -7.60 -2.76 15.57
N VAL A 50 -8.27 -1.68 16.00
CA VAL A 50 -9.24 -1.72 17.10
C VAL A 50 -10.58 -2.32 16.65
N THR A 51 -10.96 -2.08 15.38
CA THR A 51 -12.24 -2.54 14.83
C THR A 51 -12.20 -4.01 14.42
N LEU A 52 -11.04 -4.46 13.95
CA LEU A 52 -10.77 -5.80 13.42
C LEU A 52 -9.48 -6.35 14.06
N PRO A 53 -9.53 -6.78 15.34
CA PRO A 53 -8.33 -7.19 16.07
C PRO A 53 -7.68 -8.46 15.50
N ASP A 54 -8.48 -9.34 14.90
CA ASP A 54 -8.05 -10.64 14.40
C ASP A 54 -7.66 -10.64 12.92
N ALA A 55 -8.06 -9.59 12.17
CA ALA A 55 -7.71 -9.43 10.77
C ALA A 55 -6.23 -9.02 10.62
N ARG A 56 -5.57 -9.50 9.57
CA ARG A 56 -4.24 -9.02 9.21
C ARG A 56 -4.31 -7.58 8.71
N THR A 57 -3.87 -6.66 9.51
CA THR A 57 -3.74 -5.26 9.07
C THR A 57 -2.34 -5.01 8.55
N ARG A 58 -2.24 -4.45 7.36
CA ARG A 58 -0.96 -4.03 6.80
C ARG A 58 -1.00 -2.58 6.40
N ARG A 59 -0.03 -1.87 6.92
CA ARG A 59 0.19 -0.47 6.61
C ARG A 59 0.82 -0.33 5.23
N ILE A 60 0.23 0.55 4.43
CA ILE A 60 0.88 1.04 3.22
C ILE A 60 1.62 2.32 3.57
N GLU A 61 2.93 2.24 3.51
CA GLU A 61 3.77 3.42 3.63
C GLU A 61 3.75 4.15 2.28
N SER A 62 3.06 5.27 2.25
CA SER A 62 3.21 6.26 1.19
C SER A 62 4.35 7.20 1.60
N GLY A 63 5.56 6.91 1.18
CA GLY A 63 6.71 7.77 1.47
C GLY A 63 8.02 7.02 1.67
N LEU A 64 9.09 7.78 1.85
CA LEU A 64 10.41 7.28 2.20
C LEU A 64 10.36 6.52 3.53
N SER A 65 10.90 5.31 3.57
CA SER A 65 11.12 4.62 4.83
C SER A 65 12.05 5.46 5.71
N ARG A 66 11.98 5.30 7.05
CA ARG A 66 12.87 6.03 7.97
C ARG A 66 14.34 5.85 7.59
N MET A 67 14.72 4.65 7.17
CA MET A 67 16.09 4.31 6.76
C MET A 67 16.48 5.06 5.49
N GLN A 68 15.63 5.07 4.48
CA GLN A 68 15.87 5.82 3.23
C GLN A 68 15.90 7.34 3.47
N GLY A 69 15.04 7.85 4.36
CA GLY A 69 15.07 9.24 4.78
C GLY A 69 16.37 9.61 5.47
N PHE A 70 16.89 8.74 6.34
CA PHE A 70 18.16 8.95 7.03
C PHE A 70 19.34 8.87 6.04
N GLU A 71 19.38 7.91 5.13
CA GLU A 71 20.40 7.80 4.08
C GLU A 71 20.43 9.04 3.18
N LEU A 72 19.27 9.53 2.77
CA LEU A 72 19.16 10.74 1.96
C LEU A 72 19.65 11.97 2.72
N ALA A 73 19.26 12.11 3.99
CA ALA A 73 19.68 13.22 4.84
C ALA A 73 21.19 13.19 5.11
N SER A 74 21.76 12.02 5.40
CA SER A 74 23.20 11.87 5.65
C SER A 74 24.01 12.15 4.39
N THR A 75 23.56 11.70 3.24
CA THR A 75 24.19 11.98 1.94
C THR A 75 24.16 13.49 1.65
N TYR A 76 23.01 14.13 1.86
CA TYR A 76 22.87 15.57 1.64
C TYR A 76 23.76 16.38 2.58
N LEU A 77 23.84 16.00 3.85
CA LEU A 77 24.73 16.63 4.83
C LEU A 77 26.21 16.49 4.44
N GLY A 78 26.62 15.30 4.00
CA GLY A 78 27.99 15.05 3.52
C GLY A 78 28.35 15.94 2.33
N VAL A 79 27.45 16.03 1.33
CA VAL A 79 27.68 16.91 0.17
C VAL A 79 27.70 18.38 0.57
N THR A 80 26.84 18.80 1.51
CA THR A 80 26.85 20.17 2.01
C THR A 80 28.17 20.50 2.69
N ALA A 81 28.71 19.60 3.49
CA ALA A 81 30.02 19.80 4.12
C ALA A 81 31.15 19.95 3.07
N VAL A 82 31.17 19.12 2.05
CA VAL A 82 32.14 19.23 0.94
C VAL A 82 31.96 20.54 0.18
N SER A 83 30.71 20.95 -0.09
CA SER A 83 30.42 22.21 -0.79
C SER A 83 30.91 23.44 -0.01
N VAL A 84 30.74 23.41 1.33
CA VAL A 84 31.25 24.46 2.23
C VAL A 84 32.79 24.52 2.17
N LEU A 85 33.46 23.36 2.29
CA LEU A 85 34.92 23.30 2.19
C LEU A 85 35.44 23.82 0.84
N MET A 86 34.80 23.43 -0.26
CA MET A 86 35.13 23.97 -1.58
C MET A 86 34.87 25.47 -1.67
N GLY A 87 33.78 25.94 -1.06
CA GLY A 87 33.45 27.35 -1.04
C GLY A 87 34.44 28.24 -0.27
N THR A 88 35.18 27.70 0.70
CA THR A 88 36.23 28.43 1.41
C THR A 88 37.46 28.72 0.50
N VAL A 89 37.74 27.81 -0.43
CA VAL A 89 38.86 27.94 -1.40
C VAL A 89 38.42 28.70 -2.66
N HIS A 90 37.22 28.36 -3.17
CA HIS A 90 36.68 28.94 -4.39
C HIS A 90 35.15 29.10 -4.29
N PRO A 91 34.63 30.25 -3.79
CA PRO A 91 33.22 30.47 -3.52
C PRO A 91 32.27 30.11 -4.69
N PRO A 92 32.53 30.48 -5.95
CA PRO A 92 31.63 30.13 -7.04
C PRO A 92 31.45 28.62 -7.21
N THR A 93 32.50 27.83 -7.02
CA THR A 93 32.45 26.35 -7.15
C THR A 93 31.64 25.73 -6.03
N GLY A 94 31.82 26.18 -4.78
CA GLY A 94 31.03 25.69 -3.65
C GLY A 94 29.52 25.94 -3.83
N ILE A 95 29.15 27.14 -4.28
CA ILE A 95 27.76 27.50 -4.56
C ILE A 95 27.18 26.65 -5.70
N ALA A 96 27.94 26.49 -6.79
CA ALA A 96 27.50 25.69 -7.94
C ALA A 96 27.25 24.22 -7.57
N VAL A 97 28.16 23.60 -6.81
CA VAL A 97 28.02 22.22 -6.34
C VAL A 97 26.78 22.07 -5.47
N GLN A 98 26.57 22.98 -4.50
CA GLN A 98 25.42 22.94 -3.62
C GLN A 98 24.11 23.11 -4.40
N ALA A 99 24.03 24.02 -5.35
CA ALA A 99 22.85 24.27 -6.16
C ALA A 99 22.48 23.02 -7.01
N VAL A 100 23.47 22.40 -7.67
CA VAL A 100 23.26 21.19 -8.47
C VAL A 100 22.75 20.04 -7.59
N MET A 101 23.37 19.80 -6.43
CA MET A 101 22.98 18.72 -5.53
C MET A 101 21.59 18.95 -4.92
N THR A 102 21.26 20.19 -4.57
CA THR A 102 19.90 20.51 -4.11
C THR A 102 18.86 20.20 -5.19
N LEU A 103 19.15 20.58 -6.43
CA LEU A 103 18.29 20.29 -7.57
C LEU A 103 18.10 18.78 -7.77
N VAL A 104 19.19 18.01 -7.73
CA VAL A 104 19.17 16.54 -7.86
C VAL A 104 18.30 15.89 -6.76
N VAL A 105 18.45 16.34 -5.51
CA VAL A 105 17.65 15.85 -4.39
C VAL A 105 16.15 16.18 -4.59
N ILE A 106 15.82 17.40 -4.99
CA ILE A 106 14.43 17.81 -5.25
C ILE A 106 13.83 16.97 -6.38
N ILE A 107 14.53 16.84 -7.51
CA ILE A 107 14.08 16.02 -8.64
C ILE A 107 13.92 14.55 -8.20
N GLY A 108 14.89 14.01 -7.46
CA GLY A 108 14.84 12.66 -6.93
C GLY A 108 13.63 12.42 -6.03
N LEU A 109 13.30 13.35 -5.14
CA LEU A 109 12.12 13.30 -4.28
C LEU A 109 10.81 13.36 -5.09
N ILE A 110 10.74 14.23 -6.09
CA ILE A 110 9.56 14.34 -6.97
C ILE A 110 9.35 13.03 -7.73
N LEU A 111 10.40 12.48 -8.34
CA LEU A 111 10.34 11.22 -9.08
C LEU A 111 10.00 10.03 -8.17
N TYR A 112 10.55 10.01 -6.95
CA TYR A 112 10.23 8.99 -5.96
C TYR A 112 8.76 9.05 -5.55
N HIS A 113 8.25 10.25 -5.29
CA HIS A 113 6.84 10.45 -4.87
C HIS A 113 5.84 10.10 -5.99
N ARG A 114 6.26 10.23 -7.25
CA ARG A 114 5.45 9.85 -8.42
C ARG A 114 5.50 8.36 -8.75
N ARG A 115 6.33 7.55 -8.07
CA ARG A 115 6.39 6.11 -8.34
C ARG A 115 5.18 5.40 -7.72
N PRO A 116 4.31 4.76 -8.51
CA PRO A 116 3.15 4.02 -8.03
C PRO A 116 3.61 2.68 -7.42
N HIS A 117 4.13 2.69 -6.18
CA HIS A 117 4.65 1.49 -5.53
C HIS A 117 3.56 0.46 -5.27
N LEU A 118 2.36 0.93 -4.90
CA LEU A 118 1.23 0.05 -4.66
C LEU A 118 0.68 -0.52 -5.96
N GLN A 119 0.51 0.32 -6.99
CA GLN A 119 0.04 -0.13 -8.30
C GLN A 119 0.90 -1.28 -8.84
N LYS A 120 2.25 -1.18 -8.74
CA LYS A 120 3.13 -2.27 -9.16
C LYS A 120 2.91 -3.56 -8.39
N LYS A 121 2.63 -3.48 -7.09
CA LYS A 121 2.33 -4.66 -6.27
C LYS A 121 0.99 -5.27 -6.66
N LEU A 122 -0.03 -4.44 -6.87
CA LEU A 122 -1.34 -4.88 -7.32
C LEU A 122 -1.28 -5.53 -8.72
N LEU A 123 -0.52 -4.95 -9.65
CA LEU A 123 -0.25 -5.54 -10.96
C LEU A 123 0.49 -6.89 -10.85
N ALA A 124 1.48 -6.98 -9.94
CA ALA A 124 2.19 -8.24 -9.68
C ALA A 124 1.27 -9.34 -9.12
N MET A 125 0.17 -8.97 -8.46
CA MET A 125 -0.89 -9.88 -8.02
C MET A 125 -1.84 -10.30 -9.15
N GLY A 126 -1.70 -9.74 -10.34
CA GLY A 126 -2.53 -10.05 -11.49
C GLY A 126 -3.77 -9.16 -11.65
N LEU A 127 -3.85 -8.04 -10.92
CA LEU A 127 -4.92 -7.07 -11.13
C LEU A 127 -4.77 -6.38 -12.49
N PRO A 128 -5.89 -6.10 -13.19
CA PRO A 128 -5.88 -5.23 -14.35
C PRO A 128 -5.39 -3.81 -14.00
N GLU A 129 -4.66 -3.18 -14.91
CA GLU A 129 -4.02 -1.88 -14.67
C GLU A 129 -5.02 -0.80 -14.19
N LYS A 130 -6.17 -0.70 -14.83
CA LYS A 130 -7.22 0.27 -14.45
C LYS A 130 -7.73 0.08 -13.02
N LEU A 131 -7.87 -1.17 -12.58
CA LEU A 131 -8.31 -1.47 -11.22
C LEU A 131 -7.19 -1.22 -10.19
N ALA A 132 -5.95 -1.52 -10.55
CA ALA A 132 -4.80 -1.22 -9.70
C ALA A 132 -4.65 0.30 -9.47
N GLU A 133 -4.92 1.11 -10.49
CA GLU A 133 -4.93 2.57 -10.41
C GLU A 133 -6.10 3.07 -9.54
N GLU A 134 -7.31 2.53 -9.74
CA GLU A 134 -8.48 2.87 -8.94
C GLU A 134 -8.27 2.55 -7.45
N TRP A 135 -7.73 1.37 -7.15
CA TRP A 135 -7.46 0.94 -5.78
C TRP A 135 -6.36 1.78 -5.12
N GLU A 136 -5.32 2.16 -5.86
CA GLU A 136 -4.31 3.10 -5.37
C GLU A 136 -4.93 4.47 -5.10
N GLY A 137 -5.78 4.98 -6.00
CA GLY A 137 -6.54 6.22 -5.83
C GLY A 137 -7.42 6.19 -4.60
N ALA A 138 -8.18 5.11 -4.40
CA ALA A 138 -9.04 4.93 -3.24
C ALA A 138 -8.26 4.95 -1.92
N LEU A 139 -7.10 4.31 -1.86
CA LEU A 139 -6.22 4.41 -0.70
C LEU A 139 -5.70 5.84 -0.50
N HIS A 140 -5.44 6.58 -1.57
CA HIS A 140 -5.05 7.99 -1.48
C HIS A 140 -6.17 8.87 -0.95
N GLU A 141 -7.41 8.55 -1.20
CA GLU A 141 -8.59 9.22 -0.66
C GLU A 141 -8.89 8.86 0.81
N GLY A 142 -8.29 7.82 1.34
CA GLY A 142 -8.45 7.37 2.72
C GLY A 142 -9.38 6.17 2.89
N PHE A 143 -9.79 5.53 1.80
CA PHE A 143 -10.49 4.26 1.85
C PHE A 143 -9.55 3.11 2.23
N ALA A 144 -10.10 2.01 2.68
CA ALA A 144 -9.33 0.80 2.96
C ALA A 144 -9.57 -0.25 1.87
N LEU A 145 -8.56 -1.09 1.62
CA LEU A 145 -8.73 -2.26 0.76
C LEU A 145 -8.87 -3.51 1.63
N ALA A 146 -9.90 -4.29 1.38
CA ALA A 146 -10.11 -5.60 1.97
C ALA A 146 -9.71 -6.67 0.94
N LEU A 147 -8.86 -7.61 1.36
CA LEU A 147 -8.39 -8.73 0.55
C LEU A 147 -8.59 -10.01 1.35
N ALA A 148 -9.48 -10.90 0.92
CA ALA A 148 -9.69 -12.19 1.53
C ALA A 148 -9.03 -13.29 0.69
N THR A 149 -8.17 -14.11 1.33
CA THR A 149 -7.58 -15.28 0.68
C THR A 149 -8.36 -16.51 1.09
N VAL A 150 -9.03 -17.14 0.14
CA VAL A 150 -10.01 -18.19 0.38
C VAL A 150 -9.71 -19.45 -0.41
N PRO A 151 -10.04 -20.63 0.10
CA PRO A 151 -9.95 -21.86 -0.65
C PRO A 151 -11.03 -21.93 -1.75
N SER A 152 -10.78 -22.71 -2.78
CA SER A 152 -11.65 -22.76 -3.99
C SER A 152 -13.08 -23.21 -3.72
N ASP A 153 -13.31 -23.97 -2.67
CA ASP A 153 -14.62 -24.49 -2.27
C ASP A 153 -15.56 -23.42 -1.70
N LEU A 154 -15.01 -22.36 -1.13
CA LEU A 154 -15.78 -21.22 -0.57
C LEU A 154 -15.76 -19.99 -1.50
N PHE A 155 -15.12 -20.10 -2.65
CA PHE A 155 -14.86 -18.95 -3.51
C PHE A 155 -16.14 -18.24 -3.98
N ASP A 156 -17.11 -18.99 -4.48
CA ASP A 156 -18.35 -18.42 -5.04
C ASP A 156 -19.17 -17.71 -3.96
N GLU A 157 -19.31 -18.32 -2.76
CA GLU A 157 -20.05 -17.74 -1.65
C GLU A 157 -19.41 -16.46 -1.12
N ILE A 158 -18.08 -16.42 -1.14
CA ILE A 158 -17.33 -15.24 -0.69
C ILE A 158 -17.35 -14.15 -1.75
N GLN A 159 -17.25 -14.50 -3.03
CA GLN A 159 -17.40 -13.54 -4.10
C GLN A 159 -18.78 -12.87 -4.05
N ASP A 160 -19.85 -13.64 -3.82
CA ASP A 160 -21.19 -13.11 -3.65
C ASP A 160 -21.29 -12.19 -2.44
N ALA A 161 -20.64 -12.53 -1.32
CA ALA A 161 -20.57 -11.67 -0.15
C ALA A 161 -19.94 -10.30 -0.42
N PHE A 162 -18.92 -10.26 -1.28
CA PHE A 162 -18.29 -9.01 -1.71
C PHE A 162 -19.13 -8.22 -2.72
N LEU A 163 -19.90 -8.91 -3.57
CA LEU A 163 -20.75 -8.28 -4.59
C LEU A 163 -22.05 -7.70 -4.02
N GLU A 164 -22.62 -8.35 -3.00
CA GLU A 164 -23.88 -7.93 -2.39
C GLU A 164 -23.76 -6.71 -1.47
N ASP A 165 -22.56 -6.41 -0.95
CA ASP A 165 -22.38 -5.27 -0.06
C ASP A 165 -22.20 -3.99 -0.87
N SER A 166 -23.24 -3.15 -0.86
CA SER A 166 -23.26 -1.86 -1.57
C SER A 166 -22.21 -0.85 -1.09
N LYS A 167 -21.55 -1.10 0.05
CA LYS A 167 -20.47 -0.27 0.60
C LYS A 167 -19.09 -0.74 0.18
N LEU A 168 -19.01 -1.86 -0.52
CA LEU A 168 -17.81 -2.34 -1.17
C LEU A 168 -17.83 -1.90 -2.63
N ARG A 169 -16.73 -1.30 -3.09
CA ARG A 169 -16.57 -0.86 -4.48
C ARG A 169 -15.54 -1.72 -5.19
N SER A 170 -15.74 -1.87 -6.49
CA SER A 170 -14.81 -2.54 -7.40
C SER A 170 -14.36 -3.91 -6.87
N PRO A 171 -15.31 -4.80 -6.50
CA PRO A 171 -14.97 -6.14 -6.08
C PRO A 171 -14.30 -6.89 -7.22
N LEU A 172 -13.23 -7.61 -6.90
CA LEU A 172 -12.46 -8.39 -7.86
C LEU A 172 -12.01 -9.71 -7.25
N ALA A 173 -12.02 -10.74 -8.06
CA ALA A 173 -11.45 -12.03 -7.74
C ALA A 173 -10.18 -12.27 -8.56
N VAL A 174 -9.11 -12.72 -7.90
CA VAL A 174 -7.84 -13.04 -8.52
C VAL A 174 -7.43 -14.47 -8.16
N ASP A 175 -7.04 -15.24 -9.16
CA ASP A 175 -6.63 -16.65 -9.00
C ASP A 175 -5.20 -16.80 -8.46
N ARG A 176 -4.84 -15.97 -7.46
CA ARG A 176 -3.52 -16.01 -6.81
C ARG A 176 -3.57 -15.54 -5.36
N ARG A 177 -2.64 -16.05 -4.53
CA ARG A 177 -2.40 -15.51 -3.19
C ARG A 177 -1.77 -14.12 -3.29
N PRO A 178 -2.18 -13.16 -2.43
CA PRO A 178 -1.52 -11.86 -2.38
C PRO A 178 -0.06 -12.04 -1.94
N VAL A 179 0.86 -11.50 -2.73
CA VAL A 179 2.31 -11.45 -2.45
C VAL A 179 2.66 -10.11 -1.81
N LEU A 180 1.91 -9.74 -0.77
CA LEU A 180 2.15 -8.46 -0.06
C LEU A 180 2.93 -8.65 1.22
#